data_4c745e9a07c01334bcef2793c076f2d0
#
_entry.id   4c745e9a07c01334bcef2793c076f2d0
#
_cell.length_a   1.000
_cell.length_b   1.000
_cell.length_c   1.000
_cell.angle_alpha   90.00
_cell.angle_beta   90.00
_cell.angle_gamma   90.00
#
_symmetry.space_group_name_H-M   'P 1'
#
loop_
_entity.id
_entity.type
_entity.pdbx_description
1 polymer ?
#
loop_
_entity_poly.entity_id
_entity_poly.type
_entity_poly.pdbx_seq_one_letter_code
_entity_poly.pdbx_strand_id
1 'polypeptide(L)'
;MKQPPLITPREVDVPRAQRHTLPNGASLYAIPSDDFEVLRFTFVFRAGSSMQHAPFAASATANMLSEGSRDMTARQIADQLDFYGSYFEVNVDRDYVYISFSSLSKFFAPTLEVAEQILLQPLFPEDELRAYCEKRKLTLTIERRKVDTVVREIFAEALFGDKHPYGISYPEKDYDTLTRADLESLYRRLYTAENCLVVCSGRIGEEELQGIGALAEKLPRADRSATADFPAPRS
;
A
#
# COMPACT_ATOMS: atom_id res chain seq x y z
N MET A 1 26.86 -37.72 3.06
CA MET A 1 26.45 -36.57 3.91
C MET A 1 25.37 -37.07 4.87
N LYS A 2 25.54 -36.95 6.18
CA LYS A 2 24.48 -37.30 7.15
C LYS A 2 23.44 -36.15 7.16
N GLN A 3 22.16 -36.54 7.07
CA GLN A 3 21.05 -35.58 7.20
C GLN A 3 21.10 -34.93 8.59
N PRO A 4 20.96 -33.59 8.71
CA PRO A 4 20.93 -32.93 9.99
C PRO A 4 19.71 -33.43 10.82
N PRO A 5 19.83 -33.50 12.15
CA PRO A 5 18.72 -33.95 12.99
C PRO A 5 17.54 -32.98 12.89
N LEU A 6 16.35 -33.53 12.73
CA LEU A 6 15.10 -32.77 12.82
C LEU A 6 14.86 -32.39 14.29
N ILE A 7 14.94 -31.10 14.57
CA ILE A 7 14.62 -30.54 15.89
C ILE A 7 13.23 -29.92 15.78
N THR A 8 12.27 -30.50 16.47
CA THR A 8 10.95 -29.88 16.63
C THR A 8 11.05 -28.80 17.71
N PRO A 9 10.79 -27.52 17.40
CA PRO A 9 10.78 -26.48 18.43
C PRO A 9 9.68 -26.78 19.44
N ARG A 10 10.01 -26.73 20.73
CA ARG A 10 9.06 -26.97 21.83
C ARG A 10 8.23 -25.74 22.14
N GLU A 11 8.79 -24.57 21.91
CA GLU A 11 8.15 -23.27 22.12
C GLU A 11 8.50 -22.36 20.93
N VAL A 12 7.53 -21.56 20.49
CA VAL A 12 7.71 -20.51 19.50
C VAL A 12 7.41 -19.20 20.21
N ASP A 13 8.44 -18.40 20.42
CA ASP A 13 8.27 -17.04 20.93
C ASP A 13 7.85 -16.12 19.77
N VAL A 14 6.64 -15.56 19.87
CA VAL A 14 6.12 -14.60 18.91
C VAL A 14 6.26 -13.20 19.50
N PRO A 15 7.10 -12.33 18.94
CA PRO A 15 7.29 -10.99 19.46
C PRO A 15 5.97 -10.21 19.47
N ARG A 16 5.71 -9.51 20.57
CA ARG A 16 4.50 -8.68 20.71
C ARG A 16 4.77 -7.28 20.15
N ALA A 17 3.86 -6.80 19.31
CA ALA A 17 3.89 -5.44 18.83
C ALA A 17 3.63 -4.45 19.99
N GLN A 18 4.43 -3.39 20.03
CA GLN A 18 4.23 -2.24 20.91
C GLN A 18 3.32 -1.24 20.22
N ARG A 19 2.21 -0.89 20.86
CA ARG A 19 1.24 0.05 20.28
C ARG A 19 1.51 1.47 20.76
N HIS A 20 1.58 2.40 19.83
CA HIS A 20 1.65 3.84 20.06
C HIS A 20 0.45 4.52 19.40
N THR A 21 -0.24 5.40 20.12
CA THR A 21 -1.36 6.18 19.60
C THR A 21 -0.84 7.58 19.27
N LEU A 22 -0.99 8.00 18.03
CA LEU A 22 -0.55 9.31 17.57
C LEU A 22 -1.61 10.39 17.82
N PRO A 23 -1.22 11.68 18.00
CA PRO A 23 -2.14 12.78 18.29
C PRO A 23 -3.22 13.00 17.23
N ASN A 24 -2.94 12.63 15.97
CA ASN A 24 -3.89 12.76 14.86
C ASN A 24 -4.87 11.57 14.73
N GLY A 25 -4.79 10.57 15.63
CA GLY A 25 -5.66 9.40 15.65
C GLY A 25 -5.11 8.17 14.93
N ALA A 26 -4.03 8.30 14.17
CA ALA A 26 -3.37 7.14 13.56
C ALA A 26 -2.77 6.22 14.64
N SER A 27 -2.74 4.92 14.37
CA SER A 27 -2.11 3.94 15.25
C SER A 27 -0.79 3.47 14.65
N LEU A 28 0.26 3.41 15.48
CA LEU A 28 1.56 2.89 15.11
C LEU A 28 1.87 1.65 15.94
N TYR A 29 2.30 0.58 15.29
CA TYR A 29 2.73 -0.67 15.91
C TYR A 29 4.19 -0.93 15.58
N ALA A 30 5.01 -1.10 16.62
CA ALA A 30 6.43 -1.38 16.47
C ALA A 30 6.76 -2.82 16.93
N ILE A 31 7.56 -3.51 16.14
CA ILE A 31 8.12 -4.83 16.45
C ILE A 31 9.65 -4.71 16.32
N PRO A 32 10.34 -4.19 17.37
CA PRO A 32 11.78 -4.03 17.33
C PRO A 32 12.50 -5.39 17.28
N SER A 33 13.59 -5.47 16.52
CA SER A 33 14.54 -6.57 16.51
C SER A 33 15.93 -6.05 16.18
N ASP A 34 16.93 -6.55 16.90
CA ASP A 34 18.35 -6.18 16.69
C ASP A 34 19.11 -7.21 15.85
N ASP A 35 18.42 -8.23 15.31
CA ASP A 35 19.05 -9.31 14.56
C ASP A 35 19.74 -8.86 13.28
N PHE A 36 19.21 -7.82 12.63
CA PHE A 36 19.71 -7.28 11.37
C PHE A 36 19.69 -5.74 11.35
N GLU A 37 20.64 -5.16 10.64
CA GLU A 37 20.74 -3.70 10.40
C GLU A 37 19.72 -3.20 9.36
N VAL A 38 18.51 -3.76 9.38
CA VAL A 38 17.43 -3.46 8.43
C VAL A 38 16.18 -3.08 9.21
N LEU A 39 15.47 -2.10 8.69
CA LEU A 39 14.13 -1.75 9.17
C LEU A 39 13.13 -1.71 8.02
N ARG A 40 11.89 -1.95 8.35
CA ARG A 40 10.75 -1.78 7.42
C ARG A 40 9.65 -1.00 8.14
N PHE A 41 9.06 -0.06 7.44
CA PHE A 41 7.83 0.61 7.88
C PHE A 41 6.80 0.63 6.77
N THR A 42 5.56 0.34 7.15
CA THR A 42 4.44 0.16 6.22
C THR A 42 3.27 1.01 6.68
N PHE A 43 2.78 1.86 5.79
CA PHE A 43 1.52 2.57 5.96
C PHE A 43 0.41 1.73 5.33
N VAL A 44 -0.58 1.37 6.12
CA VAL A 44 -1.73 0.56 5.70
C VAL A 44 -2.97 1.44 5.71
N PHE A 45 -3.56 1.66 4.54
CA PHE A 45 -4.77 2.45 4.39
C PHE A 45 -5.94 1.53 4.02
N ARG A 46 -7.11 1.76 4.60
CA ARG A 46 -8.34 1.10 4.14
C ARG A 46 -8.81 1.75 2.83
N ALA A 47 -8.08 1.48 1.76
CA ALA A 47 -8.20 2.12 0.45
C ALA A 47 -8.13 1.10 -0.71
N GLY A 48 -8.42 -0.17 -0.42
CA GLY A 48 -8.39 -1.25 -1.39
C GLY A 48 -9.48 -1.14 -2.47
N SER A 49 -9.53 -2.12 -3.35
CA SER A 49 -10.43 -2.10 -4.50
C SER A 49 -11.92 -2.06 -4.13
N SER A 50 -12.28 -2.50 -2.93
CA SER A 50 -13.66 -2.41 -2.43
C SER A 50 -14.11 -0.99 -2.11
N MET A 51 -13.17 -0.07 -1.91
CA MET A 51 -13.42 1.33 -1.55
C MET A 51 -13.39 2.30 -2.74
N GLN A 52 -13.04 1.80 -3.94
CA GLN A 52 -12.92 2.63 -5.14
C GLN A 52 -14.29 3.03 -5.69
N HIS A 53 -14.37 4.23 -6.25
CA HIS A 53 -15.56 4.78 -6.90
C HIS A 53 -15.51 4.67 -8.43
N ALA A 54 -14.33 4.47 -8.99
CA ALA A 54 -14.09 4.23 -10.41
C ALA A 54 -13.30 2.91 -10.58
N PRO A 55 -13.52 2.17 -11.67
CA PRO A 55 -12.78 0.95 -11.96
C PRO A 55 -11.25 1.18 -11.89
N PHE A 56 -10.54 0.29 -11.24
CA PHE A 56 -9.07 0.31 -11.10
C PHE A 56 -8.47 1.53 -10.36
N ALA A 57 -9.28 2.46 -9.86
CA ALA A 57 -8.80 3.68 -9.20
C ALA A 57 -7.93 3.36 -7.98
N ALA A 58 -8.26 2.35 -7.17
CA ALA A 58 -7.48 1.99 -5.98
C ALA A 58 -6.05 1.57 -6.34
N SER A 59 -5.89 0.67 -7.30
CA SER A 59 -4.58 0.20 -7.73
C SER A 59 -3.79 1.29 -8.48
N ALA A 60 -4.47 2.09 -9.30
CA ALA A 60 -3.83 3.19 -10.00
C ALA A 60 -3.34 4.26 -9.01
N THR A 61 -4.19 4.72 -8.10
CA THR A 61 -3.79 5.71 -7.08
C THR A 61 -2.57 5.25 -6.32
N ALA A 62 -2.57 4.02 -5.81
CA ALA A 62 -1.48 3.50 -5.01
C ALA A 62 -0.16 3.38 -5.80
N ASN A 63 -0.21 2.86 -7.04
CA ASN A 63 0.98 2.70 -7.86
C ASN A 63 1.51 4.03 -8.42
N MET A 64 0.65 5.03 -8.58
CA MET A 64 1.04 6.36 -9.09
C MET A 64 1.64 7.28 -8.02
N LEU A 65 1.69 6.88 -6.75
CA LEU A 65 2.28 7.70 -5.67
C LEU A 65 3.75 8.02 -5.90
N SER A 66 4.52 7.10 -6.49
CA SER A 66 5.94 7.26 -6.78
C SER A 66 6.24 7.87 -8.16
N GLU A 67 5.22 8.11 -8.97
CA GLU A 67 5.39 8.63 -10.34
C GLU A 67 5.56 10.16 -10.40
N GLY A 68 5.96 10.76 -9.30
CA GLY A 68 6.29 12.16 -9.13
C GLY A 68 5.58 12.81 -7.95
N SER A 69 6.32 13.66 -7.28
CA SER A 69 5.86 14.49 -6.16
C SER A 69 6.06 15.96 -6.49
N ARG A 70 5.63 16.84 -5.57
CA ARG A 70 5.82 18.28 -5.74
C ARG A 70 7.28 18.67 -5.99
N ASP A 71 8.23 18.02 -5.27
CA ASP A 71 9.62 18.42 -5.24
C ASP A 71 10.55 17.43 -5.97
N MET A 72 10.04 16.27 -6.39
CA MET A 72 10.82 15.21 -7.02
C MET A 72 10.08 14.59 -8.20
N THR A 73 10.79 14.39 -9.31
CA THR A 73 10.31 13.59 -10.43
C THR A 73 10.34 12.09 -10.07
N ALA A 74 9.60 11.24 -10.80
CA ALA A 74 9.64 9.79 -10.66
C ALA A 74 11.08 9.24 -10.71
N ARG A 75 11.89 9.75 -11.64
CA ARG A 75 13.31 9.38 -11.77
C ARG A 75 14.12 9.74 -10.54
N GLN A 76 13.95 10.96 -10.00
CA GLN A 76 14.67 11.38 -8.80
C GLN A 76 14.29 10.54 -7.58
N ILE A 77 13.01 10.17 -7.45
CA ILE A 77 12.54 9.25 -6.40
C ILE A 77 13.24 7.89 -6.54
N ALA A 78 13.24 7.32 -7.74
CA ALA A 78 13.87 6.04 -8.02
C ALA A 78 15.41 6.09 -7.79
N ASP A 79 16.08 7.11 -8.35
CA ASP A 79 17.52 7.29 -8.21
C ASP A 79 17.96 7.45 -6.72
N GLN A 80 17.15 8.11 -5.89
CA GLN A 80 17.45 8.23 -4.45
C GLN A 80 17.24 6.91 -3.70
N LEU A 81 16.15 6.20 -3.96
CA LEU A 81 15.92 4.90 -3.34
C LEU A 81 17.03 3.91 -3.70
N ASP A 82 17.41 3.86 -4.98
CA ASP A 82 18.49 2.99 -5.48
C ASP A 82 19.85 3.37 -4.87
N PHE A 83 20.16 4.67 -4.76
CA PHE A 83 21.42 5.15 -4.18
C PHE A 83 21.60 4.70 -2.72
N TYR A 84 20.54 4.71 -1.93
CA TYR A 84 20.56 4.25 -0.55
C TYR A 84 20.30 2.74 -0.40
N GLY A 85 20.03 2.02 -1.49
CA GLY A 85 19.63 0.61 -1.45
C GLY A 85 18.32 0.41 -0.67
N SER A 86 17.44 1.40 -0.74
CA SER A 86 16.12 1.37 -0.11
C SER A 86 15.09 0.81 -1.06
N TYR A 87 14.07 0.14 -0.52
CA TYR A 87 13.00 -0.45 -1.33
C TYR A 87 11.67 0.21 -1.00
N PHE A 88 10.95 0.54 -2.05
CA PHE A 88 9.57 0.97 -2.01
C PHE A 88 8.70 -0.12 -2.65
N GLU A 89 7.61 -0.48 -1.98
CA GLU A 89 6.70 -1.51 -2.43
C GLU A 89 5.26 -1.09 -2.18
N VAL A 90 4.41 -1.28 -3.17
CA VAL A 90 2.97 -1.08 -3.07
C VAL A 90 2.25 -2.41 -3.27
N ASN A 91 1.36 -2.74 -2.36
CA ASN A 91 0.44 -3.86 -2.51
C ASN A 91 -0.99 -3.36 -2.30
N VAL A 92 -1.90 -3.78 -3.16
CA VAL A 92 -3.32 -3.42 -3.11
C VAL A 92 -4.15 -4.69 -3.10
N ASP A 93 -4.88 -4.90 -2.01
CA ASP A 93 -5.87 -5.96 -1.94
C ASP A 93 -7.31 -5.40 -2.04
N ARG A 94 -8.29 -6.19 -1.64
CA ARG A 94 -9.69 -5.76 -1.69
C ARG A 94 -10.02 -4.67 -0.70
N ASP A 95 -9.43 -4.69 0.49
CA ASP A 95 -9.76 -3.78 1.59
C ASP A 95 -8.68 -2.75 1.84
N TYR A 96 -7.41 -3.13 1.63
CA TYR A 96 -6.28 -2.31 2.08
C TYR A 96 -5.29 -2.02 0.95
N VAL A 97 -4.58 -0.93 1.13
CA VAL A 97 -3.37 -0.57 0.41
C VAL A 97 -2.23 -0.58 1.41
N TYR A 98 -1.15 -1.28 1.06
CA TYR A 98 0.08 -1.36 1.85
C TYR A 98 1.17 -0.60 1.11
N ILE A 99 1.71 0.41 1.73
CA ILE A 99 2.82 1.23 1.22
C ILE A 99 4.00 1.00 2.14
N SER A 100 4.98 0.26 1.66
CA SER A 100 6.10 -0.22 2.45
C SER A 100 7.41 0.39 1.98
N PHE A 101 8.23 0.76 2.96
CA PHE A 101 9.61 1.20 2.76
C PHE A 101 10.51 0.30 3.59
N SER A 102 11.61 -0.14 2.99
CA SER A 102 12.65 -0.91 3.68
C SER A 102 14.01 -0.29 3.42
N SER A 103 14.85 -0.19 4.43
CA SER A 103 16.21 0.35 4.30
C SER A 103 17.15 -0.26 5.32
N LEU A 104 18.46 -0.07 5.10
CA LEU A 104 19.44 -0.21 6.17
C LEU A 104 19.20 0.91 7.19
N SER A 105 19.41 0.62 8.49
CA SER A 105 19.19 1.59 9.59
C SER A 105 19.96 2.90 9.38
N LYS A 106 21.20 2.83 8.90
CA LYS A 106 22.05 4.01 8.61
C LYS A 106 21.49 4.92 7.50
N PHE A 107 20.57 4.44 6.69
CA PHE A 107 19.92 5.17 5.60
C PHE A 107 18.45 5.45 5.87
N PHE A 108 18.03 5.30 7.12
CA PHE A 108 16.64 5.57 7.52
C PHE A 108 16.21 7.00 7.20
N ALA A 109 16.98 7.99 7.63
CA ALA A 109 16.60 9.40 7.47
C ALA A 109 16.37 9.80 6.00
N PRO A 110 17.28 9.56 5.04
CA PRO A 110 17.03 9.88 3.65
C PRO A 110 15.89 9.03 3.03
N THR A 111 15.67 7.79 3.49
CA THR A 111 14.53 6.98 3.05
C THR A 111 13.22 7.57 3.55
N LEU A 112 13.18 8.08 4.78
CA LEU A 112 12.01 8.73 5.36
C LEU A 112 11.64 10.03 4.62
N GLU A 113 12.64 10.81 4.17
CA GLU A 113 12.43 12.00 3.33
C GLU A 113 11.74 11.65 2.01
N VAL A 114 12.22 10.59 1.33
CA VAL A 114 11.57 10.10 0.10
C VAL A 114 10.16 9.58 0.39
N ALA A 115 9.97 8.86 1.49
CA ALA A 115 8.66 8.38 1.91
C ALA A 115 7.68 9.53 2.15
N GLU A 116 8.14 10.65 2.73
CA GLU A 116 7.33 11.86 2.91
C GLU A 116 6.86 12.42 1.57
N GLN A 117 7.74 12.51 0.57
CA GLN A 117 7.40 12.99 -0.76
C GLN A 117 6.33 12.09 -1.42
N ILE A 118 6.51 10.79 -1.38
CA ILE A 118 5.60 9.80 -1.97
C ILE A 118 4.23 9.83 -1.28
N LEU A 119 4.21 9.87 0.06
CA LEU A 119 2.99 9.75 0.84
C LEU A 119 2.18 11.04 0.93
N LEU A 120 2.83 12.21 0.98
CA LEU A 120 2.13 13.47 1.28
C LEU A 120 1.99 14.41 0.09
N GLN A 121 2.77 14.22 -0.96
CA GLN A 121 2.87 15.20 -2.04
C GLN A 121 2.79 14.61 -3.46
N PRO A 122 2.03 13.51 -3.71
CA PRO A 122 1.95 12.93 -5.05
C PRO A 122 1.25 13.88 -6.03
N LEU A 123 1.72 13.91 -7.29
CA LEU A 123 1.18 14.78 -8.34
C LEU A 123 0.27 14.08 -9.33
N PHE A 124 0.35 12.76 -9.44
CA PHE A 124 -0.39 11.95 -10.43
C PHE A 124 -0.27 12.50 -11.86
N PRO A 125 0.93 12.53 -12.47
CA PRO A 125 1.12 13.10 -13.80
C PRO A 125 0.29 12.35 -14.86
N GLU A 126 -0.38 13.09 -15.75
CA GLU A 126 -1.32 12.50 -16.74
C GLU A 126 -0.62 11.59 -17.75
N ASP A 127 0.61 11.91 -18.14
CA ASP A 127 1.38 11.09 -19.09
C ASP A 127 1.77 9.75 -18.45
N GLU A 128 2.19 9.77 -17.19
CA GLU A 128 2.51 8.55 -16.41
C GLU A 128 1.25 7.71 -16.16
N LEU A 129 0.11 8.36 -15.86
CA LEU A 129 -1.16 7.66 -15.73
C LEU A 129 -1.56 6.96 -17.02
N ARG A 130 -1.39 7.62 -18.16
CA ARG A 130 -1.67 7.04 -19.48
C ARG A 130 -0.79 5.81 -19.73
N ALA A 131 0.52 5.93 -19.51
CA ALA A 131 1.46 4.81 -19.65
C ALA A 131 1.12 3.64 -18.70
N TYR A 132 0.77 3.95 -17.45
CA TYR A 132 0.30 2.97 -16.48
C TYR A 132 -0.94 2.22 -16.98
N CYS A 133 -1.97 2.94 -17.44
CA CYS A 133 -3.22 2.36 -17.92
C CYS A 133 -2.99 1.44 -19.13
N GLU A 134 -2.19 1.87 -20.11
CA GLU A 134 -1.85 1.05 -21.27
C GLU A 134 -1.15 -0.25 -20.87
N LYS A 135 -0.15 -0.17 -20.00
CA LYS A 135 0.57 -1.33 -19.46
C LYS A 135 -0.35 -2.27 -18.70
N ARG A 136 -1.20 -1.75 -17.80
CA ARG A 136 -2.12 -2.56 -16.99
C ARG A 136 -3.22 -3.21 -17.79
N LYS A 137 -3.75 -2.52 -18.80
CA LYS A 137 -4.71 -3.04 -19.76
C LYS A 137 -4.16 -4.27 -20.48
N LEU A 138 -2.94 -4.16 -21.02
CA LEU A 138 -2.25 -5.29 -21.65
C LEU A 138 -2.00 -6.44 -20.67
N THR A 139 -1.52 -6.13 -19.47
CA THR A 139 -1.28 -7.13 -18.42
C THR A 139 -2.55 -7.89 -18.08
N LEU A 140 -3.67 -7.20 -17.85
CA LEU A 140 -4.96 -7.82 -17.51
C LEU A 140 -5.46 -8.72 -18.65
N THR A 141 -5.31 -8.28 -19.91
CA THR A 141 -5.64 -9.09 -21.09
C THR A 141 -4.85 -10.40 -21.12
N ILE A 142 -3.56 -10.37 -20.74
CA ILE A 142 -2.71 -11.56 -20.68
C ILE A 142 -3.10 -12.44 -19.46
N GLU A 143 -3.32 -11.85 -18.31
CA GLU A 143 -3.70 -12.57 -17.09
C GLU A 143 -5.01 -13.32 -17.25
N ARG A 144 -6.00 -12.76 -17.93
CA ARG A 144 -7.31 -13.41 -18.22
C ARG A 144 -7.24 -14.57 -19.22
N ARG A 145 -6.09 -14.82 -19.84
CA ARG A 145 -5.86 -16.05 -20.59
C ARG A 145 -5.48 -17.24 -19.68
N LYS A 146 -5.16 -16.98 -18.41
CA LYS A 146 -4.83 -18.02 -17.43
C LYS A 146 -6.11 -18.51 -16.76
N VAL A 147 -6.26 -19.82 -16.71
CA VAL A 147 -7.45 -20.47 -16.13
C VAL A 147 -7.64 -20.10 -14.65
N ASP A 148 -6.55 -20.01 -13.88
CA ASP A 148 -6.60 -19.65 -12.45
C ASP A 148 -7.13 -18.24 -12.21
N THR A 149 -6.84 -17.29 -13.09
CA THR A 149 -7.39 -15.92 -13.01
C THR A 149 -8.89 -15.93 -13.25
N VAL A 150 -9.32 -16.58 -14.33
CA VAL A 150 -10.75 -16.67 -14.69
C VAL A 150 -11.56 -17.40 -13.62
N VAL A 151 -11.03 -18.50 -13.08
CA VAL A 151 -11.69 -19.24 -12.00
C VAL A 151 -11.88 -18.38 -10.75
N ARG A 152 -10.88 -17.57 -10.37
CA ARG A 152 -11.00 -16.67 -9.20
C ARG A 152 -12.05 -15.58 -9.43
N GLU A 153 -12.13 -15.01 -10.64
CA GLU A 153 -13.17 -14.01 -10.97
C GLU A 153 -14.55 -14.63 -10.91
N ILE A 154 -14.78 -15.77 -11.56
CA ILE A 154 -16.08 -16.49 -11.55
C ILE A 154 -16.47 -16.93 -10.14
N PHE A 155 -15.53 -17.45 -9.35
CA PHE A 155 -15.78 -17.85 -7.97
C PHE A 155 -16.18 -16.66 -7.10
N ALA A 156 -15.49 -15.53 -7.23
CA ALA A 156 -15.81 -14.33 -6.48
C ALA A 156 -17.21 -13.79 -6.85
N GLU A 157 -17.55 -13.77 -8.14
CA GLU A 157 -18.87 -13.36 -8.62
C GLU A 157 -19.97 -14.32 -8.12
N ALA A 158 -19.72 -15.63 -8.17
CA ALA A 158 -20.68 -16.64 -7.69
C ALA A 158 -20.95 -16.51 -6.19
N LEU A 159 -19.91 -16.18 -5.40
CA LEU A 159 -20.01 -16.08 -3.94
C LEU A 159 -20.63 -14.75 -3.49
N PHE A 160 -20.19 -13.63 -4.07
CA PHE A 160 -20.57 -12.29 -3.60
C PHE A 160 -21.61 -11.61 -4.50
N GLY A 161 -21.75 -12.03 -5.75
CA GLY A 161 -22.59 -11.39 -6.74
C GLY A 161 -21.88 -10.26 -7.51
N ASP A 162 -22.41 -9.95 -8.68
CA ASP A 162 -21.88 -8.97 -9.64
C ASP A 162 -22.00 -7.49 -9.21
N LYS A 163 -22.75 -7.23 -8.13
CA LYS A 163 -22.90 -5.88 -7.55
C LYS A 163 -22.08 -5.65 -6.29
N HIS A 164 -21.59 -6.71 -5.68
CA HIS A 164 -20.76 -6.60 -4.49
C HIS A 164 -19.32 -6.26 -4.89
N PRO A 165 -18.63 -5.34 -4.19
CA PRO A 165 -17.24 -4.94 -4.53
C PRO A 165 -16.24 -6.10 -4.61
N TYR A 166 -16.51 -7.23 -3.96
CA TYR A 166 -15.69 -8.42 -4.00
C TYR A 166 -15.96 -9.34 -5.18
N GLY A 167 -17.16 -9.27 -5.76
CA GLY A 167 -17.57 -10.10 -6.88
C GLY A 167 -17.50 -9.40 -8.22
N ILE A 168 -17.42 -8.07 -8.22
CA ILE A 168 -17.36 -7.30 -9.47
C ILE A 168 -16.02 -7.50 -10.18
N SER A 169 -16.08 -7.74 -11.49
CA SER A 169 -14.92 -7.80 -12.38
C SER A 169 -15.06 -6.73 -13.46
N TYR A 170 -14.09 -5.87 -13.59
CA TYR A 170 -14.09 -4.77 -14.55
C TYR A 170 -13.40 -5.18 -15.85
N PRO A 171 -13.99 -4.89 -17.03
CA PRO A 171 -13.33 -5.14 -18.30
C PRO A 171 -12.11 -4.25 -18.46
N GLU A 172 -11.10 -4.73 -19.20
CA GLU A 172 -9.84 -4.03 -19.43
C GLU A 172 -10.00 -2.67 -20.09
N LYS A 173 -11.05 -2.47 -20.89
CA LYS A 173 -11.37 -1.18 -21.51
C LYS A 173 -11.70 -0.07 -20.51
N ASP A 174 -12.07 -0.42 -19.26
CA ASP A 174 -12.38 0.57 -18.23
C ASP A 174 -11.13 1.33 -17.77
N TYR A 175 -9.92 0.84 -18.07
CA TYR A 175 -8.69 1.64 -17.93
C TYR A 175 -8.69 2.89 -18.82
N ASP A 176 -9.43 2.89 -19.94
CA ASP A 176 -9.51 4.03 -20.86
C ASP A 176 -10.35 5.19 -20.30
N THR A 177 -11.13 4.94 -19.25
CA THR A 177 -12.00 5.94 -18.61
C THR A 177 -11.41 6.53 -17.34
N LEU A 178 -10.32 5.95 -16.83
CA LEU A 178 -9.70 6.37 -15.59
C LEU A 178 -8.99 7.73 -15.76
N THR A 179 -9.29 8.67 -14.89
CA THR A 179 -8.77 10.02 -14.95
C THR A 179 -7.91 10.36 -13.74
N ARG A 180 -7.04 11.37 -13.87
CA ARG A 180 -6.29 11.94 -12.76
C ARG A 180 -7.22 12.40 -11.63
N ALA A 181 -8.35 12.97 -11.94
CA ALA A 181 -9.34 13.43 -10.95
C ALA A 181 -9.88 12.28 -10.09
N ASP A 182 -10.03 11.07 -10.67
CA ASP A 182 -10.43 9.88 -9.91
C ASP A 182 -9.37 9.49 -8.88
N LEU A 183 -8.09 9.53 -9.26
CA LEU A 183 -6.97 9.24 -8.36
C LEU A 183 -6.89 10.27 -7.23
N GLU A 184 -6.92 11.56 -7.55
CA GLU A 184 -6.88 12.64 -6.58
C GLU A 184 -8.07 12.60 -5.61
N SER A 185 -9.27 12.27 -6.11
CA SER A 185 -10.47 12.13 -5.29
C SER A 185 -10.33 10.98 -4.29
N LEU A 186 -9.88 9.82 -4.75
CA LEU A 186 -9.68 8.66 -3.90
C LEU A 186 -8.57 8.89 -2.88
N TYR A 187 -7.45 9.48 -3.32
CA TYR A 187 -6.33 9.83 -2.44
C TYR A 187 -6.79 10.77 -1.31
N ARG A 188 -7.43 11.89 -1.62
CA ARG A 188 -7.92 12.85 -0.63
C ARG A 188 -8.92 12.24 0.35
N ARG A 189 -9.72 11.30 -0.10
CA ARG A 189 -10.75 10.65 0.74
C ARG A 189 -10.20 9.57 1.65
N LEU A 190 -9.22 8.78 1.19
CA LEU A 190 -8.84 7.54 1.86
C LEU A 190 -7.43 7.51 2.44
N TYR A 191 -6.51 8.39 1.99
CA TYR A 191 -5.16 8.45 2.52
C TYR A 191 -5.05 9.47 3.65
N THR A 192 -5.76 9.18 4.73
CA THR A 192 -5.93 10.06 5.90
C THR A 192 -5.50 9.38 7.18
N ALA A 193 -5.23 10.16 8.22
CA ALA A 193 -4.75 9.65 9.50
C ALA A 193 -5.71 8.67 10.16
N GLU A 194 -7.01 8.98 10.15
CA GLU A 194 -8.05 8.12 10.76
C GLU A 194 -8.22 6.79 10.02
N ASN A 195 -7.80 6.75 8.76
CA ASN A 195 -7.89 5.57 7.90
C ASN A 195 -6.55 4.85 7.77
N CYS A 196 -5.54 5.25 8.57
CA CYS A 196 -4.17 4.77 8.51
C CYS A 196 -3.80 3.94 9.75
N LEU A 197 -3.13 2.82 9.49
CA LEU A 197 -2.40 2.03 10.45
C LEU A 197 -0.93 1.98 10.00
N VAL A 198 0.01 2.27 10.90
CA VAL A 198 1.44 2.16 10.61
C VAL A 198 2.01 0.95 11.34
N VAL A 199 2.76 0.13 10.63
CA VAL A 199 3.52 -0.99 11.20
C VAL A 199 4.99 -0.81 10.89
N CYS A 200 5.84 -0.89 11.89
CA CYS A 200 7.29 -0.88 11.69
C CYS A 200 7.95 -2.07 12.39
N SER A 201 8.99 -2.60 11.78
CA SER A 201 9.71 -3.78 12.28
C SER A 201 11.19 -3.74 11.90
N GLY A 202 12.01 -4.51 12.63
CA GLY A 202 13.45 -4.57 12.46
C GLY A 202 14.19 -3.67 13.43
N ARG A 203 15.33 -3.11 13.03
CA ARG A 203 16.13 -2.26 13.90
C ARG A 203 15.48 -0.88 14.06
N ILE A 204 14.54 -0.83 14.99
CA ILE A 204 13.74 0.36 15.32
C ILE A 204 14.13 0.82 16.72
N GLY A 205 14.82 1.95 16.82
CA GLY A 205 15.07 2.67 18.05
C GLY A 205 14.08 3.82 18.27
N GLU A 206 14.37 4.67 19.24
CA GLU A 206 13.52 5.81 19.57
C GLU A 206 13.49 6.85 18.44
N GLU A 207 14.62 7.06 17.77
CA GLU A 207 14.76 8.03 16.66
C GLU A 207 13.89 7.60 15.47
N GLU A 208 13.99 6.33 15.06
CA GLU A 208 13.19 5.79 13.96
C GLU A 208 11.70 5.81 14.28
N LEU A 209 11.34 5.45 15.52
CA LEU A 209 9.96 5.46 15.97
C LEU A 209 9.36 6.88 15.95
N GLN A 210 10.13 7.86 16.44
CA GLN A 210 9.72 9.28 16.41
C GLN A 210 9.62 9.81 14.98
N GLY A 211 10.58 9.48 14.11
CA GLY A 211 10.57 9.89 12.71
C GLY A 211 9.37 9.34 11.93
N ILE A 212 9.08 8.05 12.07
CA ILE A 212 7.91 7.41 11.44
C ILE A 212 6.61 8.00 12.02
N GLY A 213 6.56 8.20 13.33
CA GLY A 213 5.42 8.83 14.01
C GLY A 213 5.18 10.24 13.49
N ALA A 214 6.21 11.07 13.40
CA ALA A 214 6.13 12.43 12.88
C ALA A 214 5.65 12.48 11.42
N LEU A 215 6.09 11.54 10.57
CA LEU A 215 5.58 11.41 9.21
C LEU A 215 4.09 11.05 9.21
N ALA A 216 3.68 10.07 10.02
CA ALA A 216 2.28 9.68 10.14
C ALA A 216 1.39 10.81 10.68
N GLU A 217 1.90 11.67 11.57
CA GLU A 217 1.18 12.82 12.09
C GLU A 217 0.91 13.92 11.05
N LYS A 218 1.72 13.98 9.98
CA LYS A 218 1.51 14.89 8.85
C LYS A 218 0.39 14.45 7.91
N LEU A 219 -0.12 13.21 8.03
CA LEU A 219 -1.25 12.76 7.22
C LEU A 219 -2.46 13.66 7.43
N PRO A 220 -3.20 14.02 6.35
CA PRO A 220 -4.40 14.83 6.48
C PRO A 220 -5.45 14.12 7.33
N ARG A 221 -6.27 14.89 8.05
CA ARG A 221 -7.44 14.35 8.74
C ARG A 221 -8.62 14.23 7.79
N ALA A 222 -9.39 13.17 7.94
CA ALA A 222 -10.63 13.01 7.19
C ALA A 222 -11.73 13.89 7.77
N ASP A 223 -12.55 14.48 6.90
CA ASP A 223 -13.78 15.18 7.33
C ASP A 223 -14.82 14.19 7.89
N ARG A 224 -14.77 12.91 7.48
CA ARG A 224 -15.62 11.82 7.97
C ARG A 224 -14.89 10.49 7.88
N SER A 225 -15.12 9.59 8.85
CA SER A 225 -14.66 8.20 8.76
C SER A 225 -15.18 7.54 7.48
N ALA A 226 -14.28 6.97 6.68
CA ALA A 226 -14.62 6.24 5.47
C ALA A 226 -15.21 4.86 5.85
N THR A 227 -16.50 4.83 6.16
CA THR A 227 -17.24 3.57 6.34
C THR A 227 -17.79 3.13 5.00
N ALA A 228 -17.42 1.94 4.54
CA ALA A 228 -18.08 1.31 3.42
C ALA A 228 -19.26 0.47 3.94
N ASP A 229 -20.44 0.76 3.42
CA ASP A 229 -21.62 -0.08 3.61
C ASP A 229 -21.74 -0.97 2.37
N PHE A 230 -21.47 -2.27 2.54
CA PHE A 230 -21.50 -3.24 1.46
C PHE A 230 -22.82 -4.02 1.50
N PRO A 231 -23.41 -4.34 0.33
CA PRO A 231 -24.53 -5.25 0.29
C PRO A 231 -24.10 -6.61 0.86
N ALA A 232 -25.03 -7.30 1.54
CA ALA A 232 -24.76 -8.64 2.03
C ALA A 232 -24.43 -9.58 0.86
N PRO A 233 -23.51 -10.56 1.08
CA PRO A 233 -23.26 -11.62 0.10
C PRO A 233 -24.56 -12.35 -0.27
N ARG A 234 -24.61 -12.92 -1.46
CA ARG A 234 -25.75 -13.77 -1.86
C ARG A 234 -25.82 -14.97 -0.92
N SER A 235 -26.99 -15.19 -0.31
CA SER A 235 -27.32 -16.39 0.46
C SER A 235 -27.64 -17.56 -0.44
#